data_134d693cb74806abeeaaeebe42f75dee
#
_entry.id   134d693cb74806abeeaaeebe42f75dee
#
_cell.length_a   1.000
_cell.length_b   1.000
_cell.length_c   1.000
_cell.angle_alpha   90.00
_cell.angle_beta   90.00
_cell.angle_gamma   90.00
#
_symmetry.space_group_name_H-M   'P 1'
#
loop_
_entity.id
_entity.type
_entity.pdbx_description
1 polymer ?
#
loop_
_entity_poly.entity_id
_entity_poly.type
_entity_poly.pdbx_seq_one_letter_code
_entity_poly.pdbx_strand_id
1 'polypeptide(L)'
;MFGVGAKVKLRLADGEKLRGSIETITDETFSFNPGPGALQRQIAYDQVVDLELAKRVYRTQDQPDPVEARRVVVALGVGKHVVVKTTTGKEFHGHIQAIEPDNFTLLPDRAVAPVQMAYGEVRHVEKNLSAGATLVLVILIVAVVAVVSTVIAKN
;
A
#
# COMPACT_ATOMS: atom_id res chain seq x y z
N MET A 1 -11.35 3.88 5.64
CA MET A 1 -12.10 2.75 6.24
C MET A 1 -11.77 1.51 5.42
N PHE A 2 -11.34 0.43 6.06
CA PHE A 2 -11.09 -0.84 5.37
C PHE A 2 -12.44 -1.52 5.14
N GLY A 3 -12.67 -2.09 3.96
CA GLY A 3 -13.92 -2.74 3.61
C GLY A 3 -13.79 -4.26 3.57
N VAL A 4 -14.93 -4.94 3.46
CA VAL A 4 -15.02 -6.37 3.18
C VAL A 4 -14.26 -6.71 1.91
N GLY A 5 -13.53 -7.84 1.89
CA GLY A 5 -12.64 -8.26 0.80
C GLY A 5 -11.26 -7.60 0.80
N ALA A 6 -10.96 -6.66 1.72
CA ALA A 6 -9.65 -6.04 1.81
C ALA A 6 -8.59 -7.06 2.22
N LYS A 7 -7.53 -7.20 1.43
CA LYS A 7 -6.33 -7.95 1.84
C LYS A 7 -5.49 -7.11 2.76
N VAL A 8 -5.25 -7.61 3.96
CA VAL A 8 -4.56 -6.89 5.03
C VAL A 8 -3.44 -7.70 5.64
N LYS A 9 -2.50 -6.99 6.24
CA LYS A 9 -1.54 -7.53 7.20
C LYS A 9 -1.95 -7.01 8.56
N LEU A 10 -2.03 -7.90 9.53
CA LEU A 10 -2.38 -7.61 10.90
C LEU A 10 -1.21 -7.91 11.82
N ARG A 11 -1.06 -7.13 12.87
CA ARG A 11 -0.28 -7.47 14.04
C ARG A 11 -1.17 -7.39 15.25
N LEU A 12 -1.29 -8.50 15.96
CA LEU A 12 -2.09 -8.61 17.18
C LEU A 12 -1.28 -8.23 18.43
N ALA A 13 -1.97 -8.01 19.52
CA ALA A 13 -1.38 -7.60 20.81
C ALA A 13 -0.43 -8.68 21.40
N ASP A 14 -0.65 -9.94 21.08
CA ASP A 14 0.23 -11.06 21.43
C ASP A 14 1.49 -11.16 20.57
N GLY A 15 1.64 -10.26 19.57
CA GLY A 15 2.75 -10.23 18.63
C GLY A 15 2.55 -11.08 17.37
N GLU A 16 1.45 -11.82 17.28
CA GLU A 16 1.14 -12.62 16.08
C GLU A 16 0.98 -11.71 14.86
N LYS A 17 1.55 -12.12 13.73
CA LYS A 17 1.45 -11.43 12.44
C LYS A 17 0.65 -12.28 11.46
N LEU A 18 -0.46 -11.75 11.01
CA LEU A 18 -1.39 -12.41 10.09
C LEU A 18 -1.42 -11.69 8.74
N ARG A 19 -1.65 -12.47 7.67
CA ARG A 19 -1.94 -11.95 6.33
C ARG A 19 -3.16 -12.66 5.79
N GLY A 20 -4.10 -11.90 5.25
CA GLY A 20 -5.34 -12.47 4.71
C GLY A 20 -6.31 -11.41 4.26
N SER A 21 -7.59 -11.75 4.21
CA SER A 21 -8.68 -10.86 3.81
C SER A 21 -9.69 -10.68 4.93
N ILE A 22 -10.30 -9.48 4.96
CA ILE A 22 -11.45 -9.20 5.83
C ILE A 22 -12.70 -9.69 5.11
N GLU A 23 -13.46 -10.59 5.75
CA GLU A 23 -14.67 -11.18 5.16
C GLU A 23 -15.94 -10.46 5.63
N THR A 24 -16.05 -10.17 6.92
CA THR A 24 -17.17 -9.43 7.49
C THR A 24 -16.68 -8.44 8.53
N ILE A 25 -17.43 -7.37 8.73
CA ILE A 25 -17.14 -6.30 9.69
C ILE A 25 -18.39 -6.10 10.54
N THR A 26 -18.22 -6.10 11.86
CA THR A 26 -19.24 -5.76 12.86
C THR A 26 -18.75 -4.58 13.70
N ASP A 27 -19.53 -4.13 14.67
CA ASP A 27 -19.17 -2.98 15.52
C ASP A 27 -17.96 -3.26 16.44
N GLU A 28 -17.77 -4.51 16.86
CA GLU A 28 -16.73 -4.88 17.82
C GLU A 28 -15.64 -5.78 17.25
N THR A 29 -15.94 -6.50 16.14
CA THR A 29 -15.07 -7.54 15.59
C THR A 29 -15.09 -7.51 14.06
N PHE A 30 -14.13 -8.19 13.45
CA PHE A 30 -14.18 -8.55 12.03
C PHE A 30 -13.76 -10.00 11.83
N SER A 31 -14.33 -10.63 10.82
CA SER A 31 -13.90 -11.96 10.37
C SER A 31 -12.71 -11.83 9.44
N PHE A 32 -11.68 -12.60 9.73
CA PHE A 32 -10.42 -12.63 9.00
C PHE A 32 -10.17 -14.00 8.41
N ASN A 33 -9.89 -14.04 7.11
CA ASN A 33 -9.55 -15.25 6.37
C ASN A 33 -8.06 -15.24 6.04
N PRO A 34 -7.23 -16.11 6.66
CA PRO A 34 -5.80 -16.18 6.39
C PRO A 34 -5.45 -16.76 5.01
N GLY A 35 -6.40 -17.35 4.32
CA GLY A 35 -6.22 -17.93 3.00
C GLY A 35 -6.58 -19.42 2.90
N PRO A 36 -6.29 -20.06 1.78
CA PRO A 36 -6.70 -21.45 1.52
C PRO A 36 -6.17 -22.43 2.57
N GLY A 37 -7.06 -23.26 3.11
CA GLY A 37 -6.72 -24.29 4.09
C GLY A 37 -6.60 -23.83 5.54
N ALA A 38 -6.72 -22.53 5.81
CA ALA A 38 -6.74 -22.01 7.17
C ALA A 38 -8.16 -21.69 7.63
N LEU A 39 -8.42 -21.85 8.91
CA LEU A 39 -9.73 -21.55 9.51
C LEU A 39 -9.91 -20.02 9.57
N GLN A 40 -11.12 -19.58 9.22
CA GLN A 40 -11.56 -18.22 9.41
C GLN A 40 -11.52 -17.86 10.92
N ARG A 41 -10.99 -16.68 11.25
CA ARG A 41 -10.87 -16.22 12.62
C ARG A 41 -11.70 -14.96 12.83
N GLN A 42 -12.36 -14.86 13.96
CA GLN A 42 -12.98 -13.63 14.41
C GLN A 42 -11.97 -12.88 15.29
N ILE A 43 -11.71 -11.63 14.97
CA ILE A 43 -10.71 -10.79 15.62
C ILE A 43 -11.41 -9.54 16.15
N ALA A 44 -11.24 -9.26 17.45
CA ALA A 44 -11.73 -8.06 18.07
C ALA A 44 -10.80 -6.87 17.77
N TYR A 45 -11.35 -5.66 17.65
CA TYR A 45 -10.55 -4.48 17.30
C TYR A 45 -9.51 -4.13 18.35
N ASP A 46 -9.78 -4.39 19.63
CA ASP A 46 -8.88 -4.16 20.75
C ASP A 46 -7.63 -5.07 20.71
N GLN A 47 -7.71 -6.20 20.00
CA GLN A 47 -6.58 -7.11 19.80
C GLN A 47 -5.65 -6.66 18.68
N VAL A 48 -6.03 -5.68 17.85
CA VAL A 48 -5.26 -5.23 16.71
C VAL A 48 -4.36 -4.06 17.09
N VAL A 49 -3.05 -4.30 17.08
CA VAL A 49 -2.04 -3.25 17.32
C VAL A 49 -1.71 -2.51 16.03
N ASP A 50 -1.71 -3.22 14.90
CA ASP A 50 -1.35 -2.64 13.60
C ASP A 50 -2.14 -3.33 12.48
N LEU A 51 -2.65 -2.53 11.55
CA LEU A 51 -3.40 -3.01 10.39
C LEU A 51 -2.94 -2.26 9.14
N GLU A 52 -2.33 -2.99 8.22
CA GLU A 52 -1.89 -2.46 6.93
C GLU A 52 -2.62 -3.15 5.78
N LEU A 53 -2.96 -2.40 4.73
CA LEU A 53 -3.36 -3.01 3.48
C LEU A 53 -2.20 -3.83 2.90
N ALA A 54 -2.46 -5.12 2.69
CA ALA A 54 -1.45 -6.03 2.13
C ALA A 54 -1.12 -5.70 0.67
N LYS A 55 -2.07 -5.08 -0.05
CA LYS A 55 -1.93 -4.72 -1.46
C LYS A 55 -2.21 -3.23 -1.64
N ARG A 56 -1.15 -2.46 -1.70
CA ARG A 56 -1.16 -1.04 -2.13
C ARG A 56 -0.73 -0.92 -3.59
N VAL A 57 -1.02 -1.95 -4.37
CA VAL A 57 -0.69 -2.04 -5.78
C VAL A 57 -1.91 -2.55 -6.53
N TYR A 58 -2.35 -1.79 -7.52
CA TYR A 58 -3.30 -2.23 -8.53
C TYR A 58 -2.54 -2.51 -9.83
N ARG A 59 -2.74 -3.67 -10.41
CA ARG A 59 -2.18 -4.06 -11.71
C ARG A 59 -3.14 -4.99 -12.43
N THR A 60 -3.46 -4.67 -13.67
CA THR A 60 -4.20 -5.54 -14.57
C THR A 60 -3.49 -5.65 -15.92
N GLN A 61 -3.57 -6.82 -16.55
CA GLN A 61 -3.16 -7.05 -17.94
C GLN A 61 -4.37 -7.02 -18.88
N ASP A 62 -5.56 -7.23 -18.33
CA ASP A 62 -6.84 -7.23 -19.02
C ASP A 62 -7.52 -5.86 -19.00
N GLN A 63 -8.84 -5.84 -19.01
CA GLN A 63 -9.61 -4.62 -18.88
C GLN A 63 -9.42 -4.01 -17.49
N PRO A 64 -9.28 -2.68 -17.39
CA PRO A 64 -9.22 -1.99 -16.11
C PRO A 64 -10.47 -2.24 -15.27
N ASP A 65 -10.26 -2.45 -13.98
CA ASP A 65 -11.31 -2.48 -12.98
C ASP A 65 -11.29 -1.14 -12.22
N PRO A 66 -12.20 -0.21 -12.54
CA PRO A 66 -12.23 1.12 -11.92
C PRO A 66 -12.52 1.06 -10.42
N VAL A 67 -13.26 0.06 -9.95
CA VAL A 67 -13.58 -0.10 -8.52
C VAL A 67 -12.33 -0.47 -7.74
N GLU A 68 -11.56 -1.44 -8.23
CA GLU A 68 -10.32 -1.87 -7.56
C GLU A 68 -9.22 -0.80 -7.71
N ALA A 69 -9.10 -0.13 -8.86
CA ALA A 69 -8.18 0.99 -9.06
C ALA A 69 -8.47 2.13 -8.06
N ARG A 70 -9.74 2.54 -7.93
CA ARG A 70 -10.18 3.55 -6.95
C ARG A 70 -9.85 3.13 -5.53
N ARG A 71 -10.13 1.88 -5.18
CA ARG A 71 -9.87 1.34 -3.85
C ARG A 71 -8.39 1.45 -3.48
N VAL A 72 -7.48 1.14 -4.41
CA VAL A 72 -6.03 1.26 -4.17
C VAL A 72 -5.61 2.72 -4.07
N VAL A 73 -6.11 3.62 -4.93
CA VAL A 73 -5.81 5.07 -4.86
C VAL A 73 -6.28 5.67 -3.54
N VAL A 74 -7.49 5.32 -3.08
CA VAL A 74 -8.01 5.75 -1.77
C VAL A 74 -7.14 5.24 -0.62
N ALA A 75 -6.70 3.98 -0.69
CA ALA A 75 -5.85 3.38 0.32
C ALA A 75 -4.43 3.97 0.36
N LEU A 76 -3.91 4.44 -0.79
CA LEU A 76 -2.66 5.18 -0.86
C LEU A 76 -2.81 6.57 -0.24
N GLY A 77 -3.89 7.27 -0.57
CA GLY A 77 -4.25 8.58 -0.01
C GLY A 77 -3.60 9.77 -0.71
N VAL A 78 -4.19 10.95 -0.46
CA VAL A 78 -3.69 12.24 -0.95
C VAL A 78 -2.28 12.52 -0.41
N GLY A 79 -1.44 13.18 -1.21
CA GLY A 79 -0.06 13.53 -0.90
C GLY A 79 0.95 12.38 -1.11
N LYS A 80 0.50 11.17 -1.46
CA LYS A 80 1.41 10.05 -1.70
C LYS A 80 2.00 10.11 -3.10
N HIS A 81 3.31 9.83 -3.17
CA HIS A 81 4.03 9.68 -4.42
C HIS A 81 3.75 8.29 -5.01
N VAL A 82 3.28 8.26 -6.24
CA VAL A 82 2.82 7.04 -6.92
C VAL A 82 3.37 6.94 -8.34
N VAL A 83 3.40 5.71 -8.84
CA VAL A 83 3.57 5.41 -10.26
C VAL A 83 2.23 4.96 -10.80
N VAL A 84 1.79 5.57 -11.88
CA VAL A 84 0.53 5.24 -12.58
C VAL A 84 0.83 4.91 -14.03
N LYS A 85 0.34 3.75 -14.52
CA LYS A 85 0.34 3.41 -15.95
C LYS A 85 -1.09 3.38 -16.47
N THR A 86 -1.31 4.04 -17.58
CA THR A 86 -2.63 4.10 -18.23
C THR A 86 -2.81 2.99 -19.27
N THR A 87 -4.04 2.82 -19.74
CA THR A 87 -4.41 1.92 -20.85
C THR A 87 -3.69 2.27 -22.14
N THR A 88 -3.33 3.53 -22.34
CA THR A 88 -2.57 4.00 -23.51
C THR A 88 -1.06 3.72 -23.41
N GLY A 89 -0.61 3.10 -22.31
CA GLY A 89 0.79 2.78 -22.05
C GLY A 89 1.63 3.95 -21.52
N LYS A 90 1.03 5.11 -21.27
CA LYS A 90 1.72 6.24 -20.65
C LYS A 90 1.98 5.94 -19.17
N GLU A 91 3.15 6.34 -18.71
CA GLU A 91 3.55 6.22 -17.30
C GLU A 91 3.75 7.60 -16.69
N PHE A 92 3.20 7.78 -15.51
CA PHE A 92 3.27 9.02 -14.73
C PHE A 92 3.83 8.73 -13.34
N HIS A 93 4.78 9.53 -12.91
CA HIS A 93 5.32 9.57 -11.55
C HIS A 93 4.91 10.89 -10.93
N GLY A 94 4.32 10.89 -9.76
CA GLY A 94 3.86 12.12 -9.14
C GLY A 94 3.07 11.90 -7.86
N HIS A 95 2.48 12.98 -7.34
CA HIS A 95 1.75 12.98 -6.09
C HIS A 95 0.24 13.06 -6.34
N ILE A 96 -0.53 12.25 -5.61
CA ILE A 96 -1.98 12.32 -5.60
C ILE A 96 -2.39 13.65 -4.94
N GLN A 97 -3.08 14.52 -5.66
CA GLN A 97 -3.58 15.80 -5.14
C GLN A 97 -5.02 15.74 -4.66
N ALA A 98 -5.88 15.04 -5.40
CA ALA A 98 -7.28 14.89 -5.07
C ALA A 98 -7.78 13.50 -5.44
N ILE A 99 -8.79 13.02 -4.74
CA ILE A 99 -9.45 11.73 -4.97
C ILE A 99 -10.95 12.00 -5.02
N GLU A 100 -11.55 11.72 -6.16
CA GLU A 100 -12.97 11.92 -6.45
C GLU A 100 -13.68 10.57 -6.70
N PRO A 101 -15.01 10.53 -6.80
CA PRO A 101 -15.74 9.28 -7.00
C PRO A 101 -15.34 8.52 -8.27
N ASP A 102 -15.11 9.21 -9.38
CA ASP A 102 -14.90 8.61 -10.70
C ASP A 102 -13.47 8.79 -11.24
N ASN A 103 -12.69 9.65 -10.59
CA ASN A 103 -11.34 9.99 -11.03
C ASN A 103 -10.45 10.41 -9.84
N PHE A 104 -9.17 10.63 -10.10
CA PHE A 104 -8.24 11.28 -9.18
C PHE A 104 -7.33 12.22 -9.94
N THR A 105 -6.78 13.20 -9.23
CA THR A 105 -5.85 14.18 -9.77
C THR A 105 -4.44 13.84 -9.34
N LEU A 106 -3.53 13.73 -10.28
CA LEU A 106 -2.09 13.52 -10.08
C LEU A 106 -1.32 14.78 -10.48
N LEU A 107 -0.40 15.23 -9.65
CA LEU A 107 0.63 16.21 -10.02
C LEU A 107 1.90 15.44 -10.41
N PRO A 108 2.23 15.33 -11.71
CA PRO A 108 3.44 14.65 -12.14
C PRO A 108 4.71 15.41 -11.72
N ASP A 109 5.79 14.69 -11.39
CA ASP A 109 7.05 15.26 -10.87
C ASP A 109 7.71 16.31 -11.80
N ARG A 110 7.45 16.21 -13.10
CA ARG A 110 8.06 17.10 -14.12
C ARG A 110 7.04 18.00 -14.80
N ALA A 111 5.81 18.06 -14.31
CA ALA A 111 4.76 18.88 -14.88
C ALA A 111 4.38 20.03 -13.95
N VAL A 112 4.05 21.17 -14.53
CA VAL A 112 3.56 22.35 -13.80
C VAL A 112 2.06 22.23 -13.52
N ALA A 113 1.34 21.45 -14.34
CA ALA A 113 -0.10 21.29 -14.24
C ALA A 113 -0.49 19.88 -13.78
N PRO A 114 -1.50 19.75 -12.90
CA PRO A 114 -2.05 18.47 -12.52
C PRO A 114 -2.75 17.78 -13.69
N VAL A 115 -2.78 16.45 -13.66
CA VAL A 115 -3.45 15.59 -14.64
C VAL A 115 -4.58 14.85 -13.94
N GLN A 116 -5.79 14.98 -14.48
CA GLN A 116 -6.95 14.22 -14.02
C GLN A 116 -6.97 12.86 -14.74
N MET A 117 -7.20 11.78 -14.00
CA MET A 117 -7.21 10.42 -14.49
C MET A 117 -8.46 9.68 -14.05
N ALA A 118 -9.24 9.18 -14.99
CA ALA A 118 -10.36 8.29 -14.68
C ALA A 118 -9.84 6.91 -14.25
N TYR A 119 -10.49 6.29 -13.26
CA TYR A 119 -10.06 4.96 -12.78
C TYR A 119 -10.12 3.89 -13.88
N GLY A 120 -11.06 4.01 -14.84
CA GLY A 120 -11.16 3.12 -15.98
C GLY A 120 -10.00 3.22 -17.00
N GLU A 121 -9.18 4.26 -16.90
CA GLU A 121 -7.97 4.43 -17.73
C GLU A 121 -6.70 3.91 -17.07
N VAL A 122 -6.78 3.44 -15.82
CA VAL A 122 -5.62 3.02 -15.04
C VAL A 122 -5.42 1.52 -15.15
N ARG A 123 -4.26 1.09 -15.64
CA ARG A 123 -3.82 -0.31 -15.62
C ARG A 123 -2.96 -0.66 -14.43
N HIS A 124 -2.25 0.31 -13.90
CA HIS A 124 -1.36 0.09 -12.77
C HIS A 124 -1.28 1.34 -11.91
N VAL A 125 -1.37 1.17 -10.61
CA VAL A 125 -1.02 2.18 -9.63
C VAL A 125 -0.33 1.53 -8.44
N GLU A 126 0.80 2.10 -8.02
CA GLU A 126 1.52 1.66 -6.82
C GLU A 126 2.21 2.85 -6.15
N LYS A 127 2.54 2.67 -4.87
CA LYS A 127 3.36 3.63 -4.14
C LYS A 127 4.76 3.66 -4.75
N ASN A 128 5.20 4.83 -5.17
CA ASN A 128 6.60 5.03 -5.54
C ASN A 128 7.45 5.13 -4.25
N LEU A 129 8.33 4.17 -4.07
CA LEU A 129 9.37 4.24 -3.04
C LEU A 129 10.46 5.16 -3.60
N SER A 130 10.40 6.45 -3.26
CA SER A 130 11.42 7.40 -3.70
C SER A 130 12.82 6.89 -3.35
N ALA A 131 13.77 7.05 -4.27
CA ALA A 131 15.17 6.64 -4.09
C ALA A 131 15.82 7.20 -2.81
N GLY A 132 15.30 8.30 -2.26
CA GLY A 132 15.74 8.86 -0.99
C GLY A 132 15.49 7.96 0.23
N ALA A 133 14.36 7.25 0.27
CA ALA A 133 14.08 6.31 1.37
C ALA A 133 14.99 5.08 1.31
N THR A 134 15.35 4.63 0.12
CA THR A 134 16.29 3.52 -0.09
C THR A 134 17.72 3.93 0.29
N LEU A 135 18.12 5.15 -0.02
CA LEU A 135 19.46 5.68 0.31
C LEU A 135 19.65 5.81 1.83
N VAL A 136 18.66 6.30 2.57
CA VAL A 136 18.72 6.39 4.04
C VAL A 136 18.84 5.02 4.67
N LEU A 137 18.13 4.01 4.16
CA LEU A 137 18.21 2.64 4.66
C LEU A 137 19.61 2.03 4.43
N VAL A 138 20.19 2.24 3.24
CA VAL A 138 21.54 1.75 2.90
C VAL A 138 22.61 2.41 3.76
N ILE A 139 22.52 3.73 4.00
CA ILE A 139 23.45 4.46 4.86
C ILE A 139 23.38 3.93 6.31
N LEU A 140 22.17 3.65 6.80
CA LEU A 140 21.98 3.14 8.16
C LEU A 140 22.55 1.72 8.33
N ILE A 141 22.42 0.85 7.32
CA ILE A 141 23.02 -0.49 7.31
C ILE A 141 24.55 -0.42 7.28
N VAL A 142 25.12 0.45 6.45
CA VAL A 142 26.57 0.64 6.34
C VAL A 142 27.14 1.18 7.66
N ALA A 143 26.47 2.12 8.31
CA ALA A 143 26.90 2.66 9.61
C ALA A 143 26.89 1.61 10.70
N VAL A 144 25.88 0.74 10.75
CA VAL A 144 25.82 -0.37 11.74
C VAL A 144 26.94 -1.39 11.50
N VAL A 145 27.21 -1.75 10.25
CA VAL A 145 28.31 -2.69 9.92
C VAL A 145 29.66 -2.10 10.29
N ALA A 146 29.91 -0.82 10.06
CA ALA A 146 31.14 -0.15 10.40
C ALA A 146 31.40 -0.12 11.93
N VAL A 147 30.34 0.13 12.73
CA VAL A 147 30.44 0.14 14.20
C VAL A 147 30.74 -1.27 14.73
N VAL A 148 30.09 -2.30 14.21
CA VAL A 148 30.32 -3.68 14.63
C VAL A 148 31.75 -4.12 14.28
N SER A 149 32.25 -3.76 13.09
CA SER A 149 33.59 -4.10 12.67
C SER A 149 34.69 -3.46 13.54
N THR A 150 34.46 -2.22 14.00
CA THR A 150 35.44 -1.54 14.91
C THR A 150 35.42 -2.08 16.33
N VAL A 151 34.31 -2.64 16.80
CA VAL A 151 34.25 -3.29 18.13
C VAL A 151 34.94 -4.63 18.13
N ILE A 152 34.84 -5.40 17.04
CA ILE A 152 35.50 -6.72 16.93
C ILE A 152 37.02 -6.59 16.77
N ALA A 153 37.51 -5.50 16.15
CA ALA A 153 38.94 -5.28 15.96
C ALA A 153 39.70 -4.81 17.23
N LYS A 154 38.99 -4.53 18.32
CA LYS A 154 39.57 -4.05 19.59
C LYS A 154 39.55 -5.09 20.72
N ASN A 155 39.09 -6.27 20.48
CA ASN A 155 39.24 -7.44 21.35
C ASN A 155 40.12 -8.47 20.65
#